data_65a7eda526a058e8ad58ccf8c7f75e54
#
_entry.id   65a7eda526a058e8ad58ccf8c7f75e54
#
_cell.length_a   1.000
_cell.length_b   1.000
_cell.length_c   1.000
_cell.angle_alpha   90.00
_cell.angle_beta   90.00
_cell.angle_gamma   90.00
#
_symmetry.space_group_name_H-M   'P 1'
#
loop_
_entity.id
_entity.type
_entity.pdbx_description
1 polymer ?
#
loop_
_entity_poly.entity_id
_entity_poly.type
_entity_poly.pdbx_seq_one_letter_code
_entity_poly.pdbx_strand_id
1 'polypeptide(L)'
;AWFNGKFMPENQVMIPFRDRSWKYGDGAFDMTRTFEGTPFRLKEHIDRFYRSLRYLQIDPGLSPKEMVAHSEEVVARNEHLRAEVGDWWLGQRVSRGVDAVGDEGWEHTGPNVVIEMTPLPLAKRGKLYREGAEVMTTTARRIAPSMLSPRAKTHNYLNMIMAEKPIKALNPDAWALL
;
A
#
# COMPACT_ATOMS: atom_id res chain seq x y z
N ALA A 1 -8.56 -11.61 1.27
CA ALA A 1 -7.43 -11.01 1.99
C ALA A 1 -6.76 -12.00 2.93
N TRP A 2 -5.55 -11.69 3.36
CA TRP A 2 -4.89 -12.30 4.51
C TRP A 2 -4.68 -11.23 5.57
N PHE A 3 -5.03 -11.53 6.83
CA PHE A 3 -4.91 -10.60 7.94
C PHE A 3 -4.40 -11.31 9.19
N ASN A 4 -3.25 -10.89 9.73
CA ASN A 4 -2.67 -11.35 10.99
C ASN A 4 -2.70 -12.88 11.17
N GLY A 5 -2.24 -13.64 10.16
CA GLY A 5 -2.16 -15.11 10.21
C GLY A 5 -3.37 -15.85 9.64
N LYS A 6 -4.42 -15.15 9.14
CA LYS A 6 -5.65 -15.78 8.67
C LYS A 6 -6.06 -15.29 7.29
N PHE A 7 -6.48 -16.22 6.41
CA PHE A 7 -7.19 -15.87 5.18
C PHE A 7 -8.66 -15.65 5.50
N MET A 8 -9.22 -14.56 4.99
CA MET A 8 -10.61 -14.18 5.22
C MET A 8 -11.15 -13.29 4.09
N PRO A 9 -12.47 -13.18 3.94
CA PRO A 9 -13.10 -12.19 3.07
C PRO A 9 -12.65 -10.77 3.44
N GLU A 10 -12.50 -9.89 2.45
CA GLU A 10 -12.01 -8.51 2.66
C GLU A 10 -12.90 -7.74 3.65
N ASN A 11 -14.22 -7.91 3.55
CA ASN A 11 -15.19 -7.24 4.42
C ASN A 11 -15.16 -7.69 5.89
N GLN A 12 -14.36 -8.70 6.22
CA GLN A 12 -14.13 -9.16 7.59
C GLN A 12 -12.81 -8.67 8.18
N VAL A 13 -11.99 -7.99 7.38
CA VAL A 13 -10.75 -7.37 7.87
C VAL A 13 -11.10 -6.12 8.69
N MET A 14 -10.84 -6.18 9.98
CA MET A 14 -11.16 -5.10 10.93
C MET A 14 -9.88 -4.53 11.55
N ILE A 15 -9.54 -3.31 11.18
CA ILE A 15 -8.43 -2.58 11.77
C ILE A 15 -8.92 -1.80 12.98
N PRO A 16 -8.33 -1.98 14.18
CA PRO A 16 -8.70 -1.20 15.35
C PRO A 16 -8.50 0.30 15.14
N PHE A 17 -9.42 1.14 15.61
CA PHE A 17 -9.31 2.60 15.46
C PHE A 17 -8.08 3.20 16.16
N ARG A 18 -7.49 2.49 17.13
CA ARG A 18 -6.23 2.89 17.78
C ARG A 18 -4.99 2.37 17.05
N ASP A 19 -5.14 1.78 15.88
CA ASP A 19 -3.99 1.41 15.04
C ASP A 19 -3.16 2.65 14.70
N ARG A 20 -1.86 2.56 14.88
CA ARG A 20 -0.94 3.69 14.70
C ARG A 20 -0.83 4.14 13.26
N SER A 21 -1.05 3.24 12.30
CA SER A 21 -1.10 3.64 10.89
C SER A 21 -2.34 4.50 10.61
N TRP A 22 -3.48 4.14 11.19
CA TRP A 22 -4.70 4.96 11.10
C TRP A 22 -4.53 6.32 11.78
N LYS A 23 -3.95 6.37 12.98
CA LYS A 23 -3.80 7.61 13.75
C LYS A 23 -2.70 8.53 13.22
N TYR A 24 -1.57 7.97 12.80
CA TYR A 24 -0.32 8.73 12.57
C TYR A 24 0.33 8.45 11.23
N GLY A 25 -0.17 7.50 10.44
CA GLY A 25 0.53 7.02 9.25
C GLY A 25 1.76 6.16 9.56
N ASP A 26 1.86 5.62 10.80
CA ASP A 26 3.00 4.83 11.28
C ASP A 26 2.92 3.40 10.74
N GLY A 27 3.31 3.26 9.50
CA GLY A 27 3.30 2.01 8.75
C GLY A 27 3.89 2.15 7.36
N ALA A 28 4.06 1.02 6.71
CA ALA A 28 4.55 0.93 5.33
C ALA A 28 3.65 0.04 4.49
N PHE A 29 3.75 0.21 3.18
CA PHE A 29 3.10 -0.68 2.23
C PHE A 29 3.94 -0.86 0.96
N ASP A 30 3.66 -1.91 0.23
CA ASP A 30 4.10 -2.05 -1.15
C ASP A 30 2.95 -2.55 -2.00
N MET A 31 3.06 -2.41 -3.30
CA MET A 31 2.03 -2.85 -4.23
C MET A 31 2.65 -3.22 -5.56
N THR A 32 2.29 -4.39 -6.06
CA THR A 32 2.55 -4.82 -7.42
C THR A 32 1.24 -5.05 -8.18
N ARG A 33 1.32 -5.38 -9.43
CA ARG A 33 0.18 -5.82 -10.23
C ARG A 33 0.38 -7.25 -10.69
N THR A 34 -0.69 -7.89 -11.13
CA THR A 34 -0.59 -9.11 -11.91
C THR A 34 -0.59 -8.81 -13.41
N PHE A 35 -0.05 -9.74 -14.18
CA PHE A 35 -0.22 -9.88 -15.62
C PHE A 35 -0.71 -11.31 -15.87
N GLU A 36 -1.90 -11.45 -16.41
CA GLU A 36 -2.58 -12.74 -16.61
C GLU A 36 -2.58 -13.61 -15.33
N GLY A 37 -2.89 -12.94 -14.18
CA GLY A 37 -2.94 -13.59 -12.86
C GLY A 37 -1.57 -13.74 -12.18
N THR A 38 -0.46 -13.57 -12.89
CA THR A 38 0.89 -13.75 -12.32
C THR A 38 1.41 -12.43 -11.72
N PRO A 39 1.77 -12.39 -10.42
CA PRO A 39 2.33 -11.18 -9.79
C PRO A 39 3.65 -10.75 -10.45
N PHE A 40 3.72 -9.50 -10.86
CA PHE A 40 4.92 -8.96 -11.51
C PHE A 40 5.99 -8.63 -10.47
N ARG A 41 7.16 -9.28 -10.57
CA ARG A 41 8.35 -9.04 -9.74
C ARG A 41 8.04 -9.00 -8.23
N LEU A 42 7.19 -9.90 -7.75
CA LEU A 42 6.72 -9.90 -6.36
C LEU A 42 7.88 -9.89 -5.36
N LYS A 43 8.91 -10.72 -5.60
CA LYS A 43 10.08 -10.79 -4.71
C LYS A 43 10.76 -9.43 -4.53
N GLU A 44 11.02 -8.69 -5.62
CA GLU A 44 11.67 -7.38 -5.56
C GLU A 44 10.78 -6.32 -4.87
N HIS A 45 9.45 -6.43 -5.04
CA HIS A 45 8.51 -5.60 -4.29
C HIS A 45 8.57 -5.90 -2.79
N ILE A 46 8.60 -7.17 -2.40
CA ILE A 46 8.75 -7.56 -1.00
C ILE A 46 10.12 -7.14 -0.44
N ASP A 47 11.21 -7.30 -1.19
CA ASP A 47 12.53 -6.83 -0.78
C ASP A 47 12.53 -5.30 -0.53
N ARG A 48 11.86 -4.50 -1.38
CA ARG A 48 11.68 -3.05 -1.16
C ARG A 48 10.82 -2.76 0.06
N PHE A 49 9.74 -3.50 0.24
CA PHE A 49 8.85 -3.37 1.38
C PHE A 49 9.59 -3.58 2.70
N TYR A 50 10.41 -4.65 2.79
CA TYR A 50 11.21 -4.92 3.98
C TYR A 50 12.31 -3.87 4.22
N ARG A 51 12.82 -3.20 3.16
CA ARG A 51 13.68 -2.03 3.34
C ARG A 51 12.93 -0.85 3.99
N SER A 52 11.68 -0.64 3.60
CA SER A 52 10.83 0.39 4.22
C SER A 52 10.52 0.06 5.68
N LEU A 53 10.19 -1.20 5.99
CA LEU A 53 9.94 -1.66 7.36
C LEU A 53 11.18 -1.50 8.25
N ARG A 54 12.38 -1.85 7.76
CA ARG A 54 13.62 -1.63 8.50
C ARG A 54 13.89 -0.15 8.77
N TYR A 55 13.64 0.72 7.81
CA TYR A 55 13.76 2.17 8.01
C TYR A 55 12.84 2.67 9.11
N LEU A 56 11.61 2.16 9.17
CA LEU A 56 10.63 2.49 10.21
C LEU A 56 10.84 1.72 11.52
N GLN A 57 11.78 0.76 11.56
CA GLN A 57 11.97 -0.12 12.71
C GLN A 57 10.68 -0.87 13.08
N ILE A 58 9.98 -1.41 12.09
CA ILE A 58 8.78 -2.24 12.26
C ILE A 58 9.14 -3.69 11.89
N ASP A 59 8.95 -4.62 12.83
CA ASP A 59 9.01 -6.05 12.56
C ASP A 59 7.60 -6.55 12.23
N PRO A 60 7.34 -7.07 11.02
CA PRO A 60 6.02 -7.60 10.67
C PRO A 60 5.73 -8.98 11.30
N GLY A 61 6.69 -9.61 11.99
CA GLY A 61 6.56 -10.96 12.52
C GLY A 61 6.55 -12.05 11.43
N LEU A 62 6.91 -11.71 10.19
CA LEU A 62 7.00 -12.59 9.03
C LEU A 62 8.33 -12.39 8.32
N SER A 63 8.94 -13.46 7.85
CA SER A 63 10.08 -13.38 6.94
C SER A 63 9.65 -12.90 5.55
N PRO A 64 10.55 -12.34 4.72
CA PRO A 64 10.25 -12.01 3.33
C PRO A 64 9.71 -13.20 2.52
N LYS A 65 10.19 -14.41 2.81
CA LYS A 65 9.74 -15.64 2.14
C LYS A 65 8.29 -15.99 2.48
N GLU A 66 7.91 -15.86 3.75
CA GLU A 66 6.52 -16.07 4.18
C GLU A 66 5.59 -15.01 3.61
N MET A 67 6.03 -13.74 3.56
CA MET A 67 5.26 -12.66 2.93
C MET A 67 4.99 -12.93 1.45
N VAL A 68 5.99 -13.43 0.71
CA VAL A 68 5.82 -13.87 -0.68
C VAL A 68 4.82 -15.00 -0.76
N ALA A 69 4.98 -16.07 0.04
CA ALA A 69 4.12 -17.25 0.01
C ALA A 69 2.65 -16.90 0.32
N HIS A 70 2.41 -16.06 1.35
CA HIS A 70 1.05 -15.61 1.67
C HIS A 70 0.46 -14.71 0.57
N SER A 71 1.28 -13.90 -0.09
CA SER A 71 0.84 -13.06 -1.21
C SER A 71 0.43 -13.92 -2.42
N GLU A 72 1.21 -14.94 -2.75
CA GLU A 72 0.89 -15.91 -3.82
C GLU A 72 -0.39 -16.70 -3.49
N GLU A 73 -0.56 -17.12 -2.24
CA GLU A 73 -1.78 -17.82 -1.80
C GLU A 73 -3.01 -16.90 -1.85
N VAL A 74 -2.88 -15.60 -1.53
CA VAL A 74 -4.00 -14.64 -1.71
C VAL A 74 -4.38 -14.57 -3.19
N VAL A 75 -3.42 -14.54 -4.12
CA VAL A 75 -3.70 -14.57 -5.56
C VAL A 75 -4.43 -15.87 -5.94
N ALA A 76 -3.90 -17.02 -5.54
CA ALA A 76 -4.46 -18.32 -5.87
C ALA A 76 -5.92 -18.46 -5.39
N ARG A 77 -6.24 -18.00 -4.19
CA ARG A 77 -7.60 -18.04 -3.62
C ARG A 77 -8.60 -17.14 -4.36
N ASN A 78 -8.14 -16.15 -5.09
CA ASN A 78 -9.01 -15.23 -5.85
C ASN A 78 -8.99 -15.51 -7.37
N GLU A 79 -8.22 -16.48 -7.85
CA GLU A 79 -8.05 -16.75 -9.29
C GLU A 79 -9.39 -17.05 -10.01
N HIS A 80 -10.35 -17.63 -9.30
CA HIS A 80 -11.69 -17.91 -9.84
C HIS A 80 -12.47 -16.65 -10.27
N LEU A 81 -12.10 -15.47 -9.77
CA LEU A 81 -12.70 -14.18 -10.12
C LEU A 81 -12.02 -13.52 -11.33
N ARG A 82 -10.85 -14.01 -11.79
CA ARG A 82 -10.04 -13.36 -12.81
C ARG A 82 -10.77 -13.19 -14.15
N ALA A 83 -11.57 -14.15 -14.54
CA ALA A 83 -12.36 -14.07 -15.77
C ALA A 83 -13.32 -12.87 -15.79
N GLU A 84 -13.83 -12.47 -14.63
CA GLU A 84 -14.76 -11.36 -14.46
C GLU A 84 -14.04 -10.01 -14.29
N VAL A 85 -13.00 -9.96 -13.47
CA VAL A 85 -12.36 -8.70 -13.04
C VAL A 85 -11.04 -8.38 -13.75
N GLY A 86 -10.42 -9.36 -14.42
CA GLY A 86 -9.13 -9.24 -15.09
C GLY A 86 -7.96 -9.30 -14.10
N ASP A 87 -6.98 -8.46 -14.29
CA ASP A 87 -5.78 -8.39 -13.44
C ASP A 87 -6.01 -7.59 -12.15
N TRP A 88 -5.07 -7.75 -11.23
CA TRP A 88 -5.15 -7.26 -9.86
C TRP A 88 -4.04 -6.29 -9.48
N TRP A 89 -4.35 -5.43 -8.54
CA TRP A 89 -3.36 -4.87 -7.62
C TRP A 89 -3.22 -5.84 -6.44
N LEU A 90 -1.98 -6.20 -6.13
CA LEU A 90 -1.62 -7.02 -4.97
C LEU A 90 -0.81 -6.17 -4.01
N GLY A 91 -1.35 -5.90 -2.83
CA GLY A 91 -0.76 -5.01 -1.84
C GLY A 91 -0.41 -5.71 -0.53
N GLN A 92 0.68 -5.29 0.08
CA GLN A 92 1.06 -5.65 1.44
C GLN A 92 1.10 -4.37 2.28
N ARG A 93 0.45 -4.40 3.46
CA ARG A 93 0.43 -3.29 4.41
C ARG A 93 0.81 -3.77 5.78
N VAL A 94 1.65 -3.00 6.46
CA VAL A 94 2.04 -3.28 7.85
C VAL A 94 1.99 -1.98 8.64
N SER A 95 1.25 -1.98 9.73
CA SER A 95 1.32 -0.92 10.74
C SER A 95 2.24 -1.34 11.88
N ARG A 96 2.67 -0.36 12.70
CA ARG A 96 3.39 -0.67 13.94
C ARG A 96 2.51 -1.42 14.95
N GLY A 97 1.21 -1.35 14.83
CA GLY A 97 0.25 -1.98 15.73
C GLY A 97 -0.68 -0.98 16.41
N VAL A 98 -1.24 -1.39 17.53
CA VAL A 98 -2.29 -0.67 18.25
C VAL A 98 -1.70 0.00 19.49
N ASP A 99 -2.01 1.28 19.72
CA ASP A 99 -1.59 1.96 20.94
C ASP A 99 -2.10 1.23 22.19
N ALA A 100 -1.24 1.05 23.18
CA ALA A 100 -1.62 0.54 24.48
C ALA A 100 -2.55 1.52 25.20
N VAL A 101 -3.42 1.00 26.06
CA VAL A 101 -4.36 1.80 26.84
C VAL A 101 -3.71 2.21 28.16
N GLY A 102 -3.76 3.50 28.47
CA GLY A 102 -3.22 4.03 29.71
C GLY A 102 -1.76 4.46 29.66
N ASP A 103 -1.12 4.34 28.51
CA ASP A 103 0.27 4.73 28.30
C ASP A 103 0.38 6.11 27.62
N GLU A 104 1.56 6.70 27.64
CA GLU A 104 1.83 8.03 27.06
C GLU A 104 1.93 8.04 25.53
N GLY A 105 1.51 6.96 24.87
CA GLY A 105 1.30 6.91 23.41
C GLY A 105 2.49 6.40 22.59
N TRP A 106 3.50 5.84 23.20
CA TRP A 106 4.62 5.21 22.50
C TRP A 106 4.61 3.69 22.57
N GLU A 107 3.97 3.13 23.60
CA GLU A 107 3.75 1.70 23.74
C GLU A 107 2.66 1.23 22.77
N HIS A 108 2.88 0.06 22.19
CA HIS A 108 1.99 -0.53 21.21
C HIS A 108 2.02 -2.06 21.28
N THR A 109 0.96 -2.68 20.80
CA THR A 109 0.85 -4.14 20.70
C THR A 109 0.92 -4.55 19.24
N GLY A 110 1.90 -5.42 18.93
CA GLY A 110 2.11 -6.11 17.66
C GLY A 110 2.04 -5.24 16.41
N PRO A 111 2.45 -5.73 15.27
CA PRO A 111 2.06 -5.18 13.99
C PRO A 111 0.66 -5.64 13.60
N ASN A 112 -0.05 -4.85 12.79
CA ASN A 112 -1.12 -5.37 11.96
C ASN A 112 -0.61 -5.56 10.54
N VAL A 113 -0.79 -6.75 10.00
CA VAL A 113 -0.33 -7.13 8.66
C VAL A 113 -1.52 -7.50 7.79
N VAL A 114 -1.65 -6.84 6.65
CA VAL A 114 -2.69 -7.10 5.65
C VAL A 114 -2.05 -7.41 4.31
N ILE A 115 -2.52 -8.47 3.65
CA ILE A 115 -2.27 -8.72 2.22
C ILE A 115 -3.62 -8.65 1.51
N GLU A 116 -3.73 -7.73 0.56
CA GLU A 116 -4.97 -7.39 -0.13
C GLU A 116 -4.84 -7.58 -1.65
N MET A 117 -5.97 -7.82 -2.29
CA MET A 117 -6.10 -7.75 -3.75
C MET A 117 -7.29 -6.88 -4.12
N THR A 118 -7.11 -6.02 -5.12
CA THR A 118 -8.18 -5.23 -5.71
C THR A 118 -8.13 -5.27 -7.23
N PRO A 119 -9.27 -5.22 -7.94
CA PRO A 119 -9.27 -5.20 -9.40
C PRO A 119 -8.44 -4.03 -9.96
N LEU A 120 -7.63 -4.31 -10.98
CA LEU A 120 -6.86 -3.30 -11.69
C LEU A 120 -7.76 -2.61 -12.72
N PRO A 121 -7.99 -1.28 -12.66
CA PRO A 121 -8.94 -0.59 -13.53
C PRO A 121 -8.37 -0.36 -14.94
N LEU A 122 -8.05 -1.43 -15.68
CA LEU A 122 -7.40 -1.38 -16.99
C LEU A 122 -8.24 -0.64 -18.04
N ALA A 123 -9.56 -0.82 -18.04
CA ALA A 123 -10.45 -0.13 -18.98
C ALA A 123 -10.34 1.41 -18.84
N LYS A 124 -10.33 1.92 -17.60
CA LYS A 124 -10.15 3.37 -17.33
C LYS A 124 -8.75 3.87 -17.70
N ARG A 125 -7.74 2.99 -17.64
CA ARG A 125 -6.35 3.34 -17.95
C ARG A 125 -5.97 3.17 -19.42
N GLY A 126 -6.81 2.50 -20.22
CA GLY A 126 -6.54 2.27 -21.64
C GLY A 126 -6.27 3.56 -22.44
N LYS A 127 -6.99 4.66 -22.11
CA LYS A 127 -6.75 5.98 -22.69
C LYS A 127 -5.33 6.48 -22.41
N LEU A 128 -4.84 6.36 -21.18
CA LEU A 128 -3.51 6.83 -20.78
C LEU A 128 -2.38 6.12 -21.55
N TYR A 129 -2.55 4.84 -21.88
CA TYR A 129 -1.57 4.09 -22.68
C TYR A 129 -1.51 4.52 -24.13
N ARG A 130 -2.63 5.03 -24.68
CA ARG A 130 -2.70 5.51 -26.08
C ARG A 130 -2.34 6.97 -26.23
N GLU A 131 -2.79 7.81 -25.30
CA GLU A 131 -2.77 9.28 -25.42
C GLU A 131 -1.76 9.93 -24.47
N GLY A 132 -1.22 9.16 -23.53
CA GLY A 132 -0.39 9.67 -22.44
C GLY A 132 -1.22 10.27 -21.31
N ALA A 133 -0.54 10.81 -20.31
CA ALA A 133 -1.14 11.51 -19.18
C ALA A 133 -0.71 12.98 -19.19
N GLU A 134 -1.66 13.87 -18.97
CA GLU A 134 -1.34 15.27 -18.70
C GLU A 134 -0.76 15.40 -17.29
N VAL A 135 0.32 16.16 -17.17
CA VAL A 135 1.02 16.37 -15.91
C VAL A 135 1.18 17.87 -15.68
N MET A 136 0.82 18.33 -14.48
CA MET A 136 0.94 19.73 -14.07
C MET A 136 1.83 19.86 -12.84
N THR A 137 2.72 20.86 -12.85
CA THR A 137 3.53 21.17 -11.67
C THR A 137 2.68 21.85 -10.60
N THR A 138 2.99 21.56 -9.33
CA THR A 138 2.32 22.12 -8.16
C THR A 138 3.27 23.00 -7.36
N THR A 139 2.72 23.91 -6.56
CA THR A 139 3.51 24.71 -5.59
C THR A 139 3.89 23.90 -4.34
N ALA A 140 3.22 22.77 -4.09
CA ALA A 140 3.59 21.89 -2.99
C ALA A 140 4.99 21.32 -3.19
N ARG A 141 5.75 21.25 -2.12
CA ARG A 141 7.09 20.66 -2.12
C ARG A 141 7.06 19.26 -1.51
N ARG A 142 7.90 18.38 -2.03
CA ARG A 142 8.14 17.07 -1.40
C ARG A 142 8.69 17.26 0.01
N ILE A 143 8.30 16.38 0.94
CA ILE A 143 8.94 16.29 2.25
C ILE A 143 10.45 16.07 2.02
N ALA A 144 11.28 16.87 2.71
CA ALA A 144 12.72 16.80 2.55
C ALA A 144 13.24 15.40 2.94
N PRO A 145 14.20 14.84 2.21
CA PRO A 145 14.78 13.52 2.51
C PRO A 145 15.36 13.38 3.92
N SER A 146 15.77 14.51 4.52
CA SER A 146 16.25 14.58 5.91
C SER A 146 15.15 14.41 6.96
N MET A 147 13.88 14.62 6.58
CA MET A 147 12.72 14.49 7.49
C MET A 147 12.08 13.10 7.37
N LEU A 148 11.81 12.67 6.15
CA LEU A 148 11.26 11.34 5.86
C LEU A 148 11.87 10.84 4.55
N SER A 149 12.58 9.71 4.61
CA SER A 149 13.25 9.16 3.43
C SER A 149 12.25 8.87 2.30
N PRO A 150 12.45 9.42 1.09
CA PRO A 150 11.60 9.11 -0.06
C PRO A 150 11.77 7.67 -0.57
N ARG A 151 12.79 6.95 -0.08
CA ARG A 151 13.02 5.54 -0.38
C ARG A 151 12.16 4.60 0.47
N ALA A 152 11.60 5.09 1.59
CA ALA A 152 10.65 4.34 2.39
C ALA A 152 9.23 4.59 1.88
N LYS A 153 8.53 3.51 1.51
CA LYS A 153 7.15 3.59 1.05
C LYS A 153 6.21 3.48 2.26
N THR A 154 6.02 4.63 2.93
CA THR A 154 5.23 4.75 4.15
C THR A 154 3.75 5.04 3.87
N HIS A 155 2.89 4.95 4.88
CA HIS A 155 1.49 5.36 4.80
C HIS A 155 1.29 6.89 4.80
N ASN A 156 2.36 7.70 4.96
CA ASN A 156 2.31 9.16 4.99
C ASN A 156 2.16 9.76 3.58
N TYR A 157 0.97 9.64 3.01
CA TYR A 157 0.66 10.12 1.65
C TYR A 157 0.03 11.52 1.62
N LEU A 158 -0.17 12.16 2.78
CA LEU A 158 -0.86 13.45 2.86
C LEU A 158 -0.18 14.54 2.03
N ASN A 159 1.17 14.57 2.01
CA ASN A 159 1.92 15.52 1.19
C ASN A 159 1.59 15.39 -0.32
N MET A 160 1.48 14.16 -0.82
CA MET A 160 1.11 13.90 -2.22
C MET A 160 -0.37 14.21 -2.48
N ILE A 161 -1.26 13.87 -1.56
CA ILE A 161 -2.68 14.18 -1.66
C ILE A 161 -2.88 15.71 -1.71
N MET A 162 -2.18 16.47 -0.87
CA MET A 162 -2.27 17.93 -0.86
C MET A 162 -1.67 18.57 -2.11
N ALA A 163 -0.71 17.93 -2.76
CA ALA A 163 -0.21 18.35 -4.07
C ALA A 163 -1.21 18.07 -5.20
N GLU A 164 -1.89 16.93 -5.14
CA GLU A 164 -2.84 16.48 -6.15
C GLU A 164 -4.13 17.31 -6.17
N LYS A 165 -4.65 17.69 -4.99
CA LYS A 165 -5.94 18.37 -4.87
C LYS A 165 -6.08 19.65 -5.72
N PRO A 166 -5.15 20.62 -5.70
CA PRO A 166 -5.27 21.82 -6.53
C PRO A 166 -5.25 21.50 -8.03
N ILE A 167 -4.43 20.54 -8.44
CA ILE A 167 -4.33 20.11 -9.83
C ILE A 167 -5.65 19.50 -10.30
N LYS A 168 -6.24 18.60 -9.50
CA LYS A 168 -7.55 17.99 -9.82
C LYS A 168 -8.70 18.99 -9.84
N ALA A 169 -8.61 20.08 -9.10
CA ALA A 169 -9.60 21.15 -9.14
C ALA A 169 -9.53 21.96 -10.45
N LEU A 170 -8.34 22.08 -11.04
CA LEU A 170 -8.12 22.76 -12.33
C LEU A 170 -8.42 21.84 -13.52
N ASN A 171 -7.91 20.61 -13.45
CA ASN A 171 -8.10 19.59 -14.48
C ASN A 171 -8.20 18.19 -13.81
N PRO A 172 -9.42 17.60 -13.77
CA PRO A 172 -9.64 16.28 -13.13
C PRO A 172 -8.81 15.14 -13.73
N ASP A 173 -8.39 15.25 -14.99
CA ASP A 173 -7.60 14.20 -15.67
C ASP A 173 -6.09 14.38 -15.49
N ALA A 174 -5.61 15.58 -15.16
CA ALA A 174 -4.18 15.84 -14.97
C ALA A 174 -3.64 15.25 -13.67
N TRP A 175 -2.35 14.95 -13.64
CA TRP A 175 -1.62 14.45 -12.49
C TRP A 175 -0.65 15.50 -11.95
N ALA A 176 -0.47 15.54 -10.63
CA ALA A 176 0.50 16.46 -10.03
C ALA A 176 1.93 15.93 -10.17
N LEU A 177 2.84 16.84 -10.52
CA LEU A 177 4.27 16.63 -10.48
C LEU A 177 4.87 17.49 -9.37
N LEU A 178 5.57 16.85 -8.40
CA LEU A 178 6.25 17.49 -7.27
C LEU A 178 7.77 17.53 -7.51
#